data_526316c3e03827e851d4fde9960daae2
#
_entry.id   526316c3e03827e851d4fde9960daae2
#
_cell.length_a   1.000
_cell.length_b   1.000
_cell.length_c   1.000
_cell.angle_alpha   90.00
_cell.angle_beta   90.00
_cell.angle_gamma   90.00
#
_symmetry.space_group_name_H-M   'P 1'
#
loop_
_entity.id
_entity.type
_entity.pdbx_description
1 polymer ?
#
loop_
_entity_poly.entity_id
_entity_poly.type
_entity_poly.pdbx_seq_one_letter_code
_entity_poly.pdbx_strand_id
1 'polypeptide(L)'
;VPPIWLMQQAGRYLPEYRALRAEKGGFLDLVYDSEAAAEVTLQPIRRFNFDGSILFSDILVVPYAMGQKLWFETGEGPRLSPLMDKTKLADLKSDETRLTAIYDTVRKVRAALPDETTFLGFAGSPWTIATYMVNGRGSRDQSETRRFAYADEKKFGKLIDAITDITIDYLCGQIE
;
A
#
# COMPACT_ATOMS: atom_id res chain seq x y z
N VAL A 1 -23.56 -20.44 7.02
CA VAL A 1 -23.57 -18.97 6.84
C VAL A 1 -22.42 -18.63 5.91
N PRO A 2 -22.60 -17.77 4.88
CA PRO A 2 -21.50 -17.38 4.03
C PRO A 2 -20.48 -16.54 4.83
N PRO A 3 -19.15 -16.63 4.52
CA PRO A 3 -18.13 -15.86 5.18
C PRO A 3 -18.30 -14.36 4.88
N ILE A 4 -17.99 -13.52 5.86
CA ILE A 4 -18.15 -12.06 5.77
C ILE A 4 -16.79 -11.38 6.01
N TRP A 5 -16.43 -10.47 5.12
CA TRP A 5 -15.34 -9.52 5.29
C TRP A 5 -15.67 -8.19 4.61
N LEU A 6 -14.96 -7.13 4.98
CA LEU A 6 -15.11 -5.81 4.35
C LEU A 6 -13.77 -5.34 3.79
N MET A 7 -13.77 -4.79 2.58
CA MET A 7 -12.55 -4.37 1.87
C MET A 7 -11.75 -3.31 2.63
N GLN A 8 -12.40 -2.40 3.32
CA GLN A 8 -11.76 -1.36 4.13
C GLN A 8 -12.16 -1.52 5.60
N GLN A 9 -11.70 -2.59 6.22
CA GLN A 9 -12.06 -2.94 7.59
C GLN A 9 -11.48 -1.95 8.61
N ALA A 10 -10.16 -1.69 8.57
CA ALA A 10 -9.52 -0.68 9.41
C ALA A 10 -9.82 0.73 8.87
N GLY A 11 -10.39 1.60 9.69
CA GLY A 11 -10.75 2.91 9.19
C GLY A 11 -11.32 3.89 10.21
N ARG A 12 -11.53 5.12 9.75
CA ARG A 12 -11.96 6.26 10.58
C ARG A 12 -13.34 6.11 11.23
N TYR A 13 -14.14 5.13 10.84
CA TYR A 13 -15.39 4.82 11.48
C TYR A 13 -15.20 4.15 12.86
N LEU A 14 -14.02 3.55 13.10
CA LEU A 14 -13.65 2.95 14.38
C LEU A 14 -13.08 4.02 15.33
N PRO A 15 -13.64 4.21 16.53
CA PRO A 15 -13.09 5.14 17.52
C PRO A 15 -11.66 4.79 17.92
N GLU A 16 -11.36 3.51 18.11
CA GLU A 16 -10.04 2.98 18.45
C GLU A 16 -9.01 3.26 17.36
N TYR A 17 -9.38 3.16 16.09
CA TYR A 17 -8.53 3.56 14.97
C TYR A 17 -8.19 5.05 15.02
N ARG A 18 -9.21 5.90 15.26
CA ARG A 18 -8.99 7.35 15.33
C ARG A 18 -8.06 7.73 16.48
N ALA A 19 -8.22 7.08 17.64
CA ALA A 19 -7.38 7.31 18.82
C ALA A 19 -5.92 6.95 18.53
N LEU A 20 -5.67 5.74 18.03
CA LEU A 20 -4.31 5.29 17.71
C LEU A 20 -3.67 6.14 16.61
N ARG A 21 -4.42 6.50 15.58
CA ARG A 21 -3.92 7.38 14.51
C ARG A 21 -3.54 8.76 15.02
N ALA A 22 -4.31 9.32 15.95
CA ALA A 22 -3.99 10.63 16.56
C ALA A 22 -2.71 10.56 17.40
N GLU A 23 -2.50 9.45 18.11
CA GLU A 23 -1.27 9.19 18.88
C GLU A 23 -0.03 9.08 17.99
N LYS A 24 -0.13 8.35 16.86
CA LYS A 24 1.00 8.09 15.96
C LYS A 24 1.32 9.25 15.01
N GLY A 25 0.42 10.20 14.84
CA GLY A 25 0.59 11.37 13.97
C GLY A 25 0.04 11.18 12.56
N GLY A 26 0.87 10.81 11.59
CA GLY A 26 0.48 10.67 10.19
C GLY A 26 0.00 9.27 9.79
N PHE A 27 -0.47 9.16 8.54
CA PHE A 27 -0.86 7.86 7.98
C PHE A 27 0.35 6.95 7.73
N LEU A 28 1.46 7.53 7.23
CA LEU A 28 2.68 6.77 7.00
C LEU A 28 3.30 6.31 8.32
N ASP A 29 3.29 7.16 9.35
CA ASP A 29 3.78 6.80 10.68
C ASP A 29 3.03 5.57 11.22
N LEU A 30 1.72 5.49 10.96
CA LEU A 30 0.90 4.34 11.33
C LEU A 30 1.22 3.10 10.49
N VAL A 31 1.42 3.24 9.17
CA VAL A 31 1.73 2.11 8.26
C VAL A 31 3.12 1.52 8.54
N TYR A 32 4.09 2.37 8.88
CA TYR A 32 5.48 1.94 9.11
C TYR A 32 5.79 1.61 10.58
N ASP A 33 4.84 1.80 11.49
CA ASP A 33 4.89 1.25 12.85
C ASP A 33 4.19 -0.11 12.87
N SER A 34 4.96 -1.20 12.84
CA SER A 34 4.43 -2.55 12.72
C SER A 34 3.52 -2.98 13.87
N GLU A 35 3.70 -2.44 15.08
CA GLU A 35 2.79 -2.68 16.22
C GLU A 35 1.44 -1.98 15.98
N ALA A 36 1.50 -0.72 15.62
CA ALA A 36 0.29 0.07 15.37
C ALA A 36 -0.48 -0.43 14.14
N ALA A 37 0.22 -0.80 13.06
CA ALA A 37 -0.39 -1.36 11.86
C ALA A 37 -1.04 -2.73 12.12
N ALA A 38 -0.41 -3.59 12.93
CA ALA A 38 -1.00 -4.84 13.37
C ALA A 38 -2.23 -4.60 14.25
N GLU A 39 -2.14 -3.67 15.21
CA GLU A 39 -3.27 -3.30 16.07
C GLU A 39 -4.49 -2.85 15.25
N VAL A 40 -4.32 -1.91 14.29
CA VAL A 40 -5.46 -1.44 13.48
C VAL A 40 -6.00 -2.51 12.53
N THR A 41 -5.16 -3.45 12.09
CA THR A 41 -5.60 -4.61 11.30
C THR A 41 -6.53 -5.51 12.12
N LEU A 42 -6.24 -5.72 13.40
CA LEU A 42 -6.97 -6.60 14.29
C LEU A 42 -8.23 -5.96 14.91
N GLN A 43 -8.33 -4.64 14.98
CA GLN A 43 -9.48 -3.93 15.58
C GLN A 43 -10.83 -4.36 14.99
N PRO A 44 -11.04 -4.40 13.65
CA PRO A 44 -12.31 -4.85 13.08
C PRO A 44 -12.63 -6.31 13.39
N ILE A 45 -11.60 -7.17 13.46
CA ILE A 45 -11.79 -8.58 13.77
C ILE A 45 -12.29 -8.75 15.20
N ARG A 46 -11.66 -8.10 16.17
CA ARG A 46 -12.10 -8.13 17.57
C ARG A 46 -13.50 -7.54 17.77
N ARG A 47 -13.87 -6.54 16.95
CA ARG A 47 -15.14 -5.83 17.11
C ARG A 47 -16.30 -6.51 16.43
N PHE A 48 -16.10 -7.09 15.26
CA PHE A 48 -17.17 -7.60 14.41
C PHE A 48 -17.09 -9.10 14.12
N ASN A 49 -16.01 -9.74 14.54
CA ASN A 49 -15.77 -11.17 14.30
C ASN A 49 -15.92 -11.55 12.82
N PHE A 50 -15.26 -10.80 11.94
CA PHE A 50 -15.25 -11.11 10.49
C PHE A 50 -14.45 -12.38 10.21
N ASP A 51 -14.85 -13.12 9.17
CA ASP A 51 -14.18 -14.35 8.70
C ASP A 51 -12.88 -14.06 7.91
N GLY A 52 -12.67 -12.83 7.50
CA GLY A 52 -11.45 -12.39 6.82
C GLY A 52 -10.88 -11.11 7.38
N SER A 53 -9.57 -11.04 7.49
CA SER A 53 -8.79 -9.86 7.87
C SER A 53 -7.94 -9.41 6.68
N ILE A 54 -7.89 -8.12 6.39
CA ILE A 54 -7.02 -7.56 5.34
C ILE A 54 -5.90 -6.75 5.97
N LEU A 55 -4.68 -6.95 5.50
CA LEU A 55 -3.49 -6.23 5.93
C LEU A 55 -3.70 -4.70 5.81
N PHE A 56 -3.50 -3.99 6.91
CA PHE A 56 -3.45 -2.53 6.89
C PHE A 56 -2.14 -2.05 6.28
N SER A 57 -2.21 -1.55 5.05
CA SER A 57 -1.07 -1.05 4.28
C SER A 57 -1.55 0.00 3.27
N ASP A 58 -0.65 0.46 2.40
CA ASP A 58 -0.97 1.36 1.28
C ASP A 58 -0.35 0.85 -0.03
N ILE A 59 -1.04 1.04 -1.16
CA ILE A 59 -0.52 0.64 -2.48
C ILE A 59 0.76 1.39 -2.86
N LEU A 60 0.99 2.56 -2.26
CA LEU A 60 2.14 3.42 -2.57
C LEU A 60 3.40 3.08 -1.76
N VAL A 61 3.37 2.02 -0.94
CA VAL A 61 4.60 1.49 -0.31
C VAL A 61 5.59 0.99 -1.36
N VAL A 62 5.08 0.45 -2.50
CA VAL A 62 5.92 0.01 -3.62
C VAL A 62 6.66 1.17 -4.26
N PRO A 63 6.03 2.24 -4.79
CA PRO A 63 6.78 3.39 -5.34
C PRO A 63 7.66 4.08 -4.29
N TYR A 64 7.29 4.07 -3.01
CA TYR A 64 8.16 4.57 -1.95
C TYR A 64 9.41 3.70 -1.78
N ALA A 65 9.28 2.38 -1.83
CA ALA A 65 10.42 1.46 -1.85
C ALA A 65 11.29 1.63 -3.12
N MET A 66 10.70 2.04 -4.23
CA MET A 66 11.42 2.41 -5.46
C MET A 66 12.15 3.77 -5.36
N GLY A 67 12.13 4.45 -4.22
CA GLY A 67 12.83 5.71 -3.99
C GLY A 67 12.02 6.97 -4.33
N GLN A 68 10.76 6.84 -4.74
CA GLN A 68 9.90 7.99 -4.98
C GLN A 68 9.45 8.61 -3.64
N LYS A 69 9.52 9.94 -3.52
CA LYS A 69 9.08 10.63 -2.29
C LYS A 69 7.57 10.51 -2.16
N LEU A 70 7.12 10.05 -1.00
CA LEU A 70 5.71 9.88 -0.63
C LEU A 70 5.37 10.77 0.57
N TRP A 71 4.23 11.47 0.52
CA TRP A 71 3.68 12.20 1.65
C TRP A 71 2.15 12.24 1.57
N PHE A 72 1.51 12.66 2.65
CA PHE A 72 0.06 12.80 2.69
C PHE A 72 -0.33 14.26 2.96
N GLU A 73 -1.25 14.78 2.14
CA GLU A 73 -1.84 16.10 2.34
C GLU A 73 -3.21 15.98 3.01
N THR A 74 -3.44 16.81 4.02
CA THR A 74 -4.71 16.82 4.75
C THR A 74 -5.86 17.15 3.80
N GLY A 75 -6.83 16.23 3.71
CA GLY A 75 -8.01 16.38 2.84
C GLY A 75 -7.80 15.98 1.38
N GLU A 76 -6.57 15.82 0.92
CA GLU A 76 -6.26 15.52 -0.48
C GLU A 76 -5.74 14.08 -0.71
N GLY A 77 -5.29 13.41 0.37
CA GLY A 77 -4.79 12.05 0.32
C GLY A 77 -3.30 11.93 -0.05
N PRO A 78 -2.87 10.78 -0.57
CA PRO A 78 -1.47 10.51 -0.86
C PRO A 78 -0.95 11.32 -2.05
N ARG A 79 0.32 11.74 -1.93
CA ARG A 79 1.07 12.43 -2.95
C ARG A 79 2.41 11.74 -3.17
N LEU A 80 2.80 11.61 -4.43
CA LEU A 80 4.14 11.20 -4.85
C LEU A 80 4.83 12.35 -5.58
N SER A 81 6.16 12.45 -5.47
CA SER A 81 6.91 13.31 -6.38
C SER A 81 6.69 12.79 -7.80
N PRO A 82 6.10 13.58 -8.73
CA PRO A 82 5.80 13.07 -10.09
C PRO A 82 7.06 12.62 -10.79
N LEU A 83 6.96 11.58 -11.61
CA LEU A 83 8.02 11.19 -12.55
C LEU A 83 8.08 12.22 -13.70
N MET A 84 8.52 13.45 -13.36
CA MET A 84 8.63 14.57 -14.30
C MET A 84 9.71 14.32 -15.34
N ASP A 85 10.75 13.58 -14.97
CA ASP A 85 11.85 13.23 -15.87
C ASP A 85 11.76 11.74 -16.21
N LYS A 86 11.20 11.48 -17.38
CA LYS A 86 11.06 10.12 -17.93
C LYS A 86 12.41 9.41 -18.16
N THR A 87 13.53 10.13 -17.99
CA THR A 87 14.87 9.55 -18.08
C THR A 87 15.29 8.87 -16.78
N LYS A 88 14.67 9.21 -15.65
CA LYS A 88 14.98 8.64 -14.32
C LYS A 88 14.36 7.29 -14.01
N LEU A 89 13.64 6.66 -14.94
CA LEU A 89 13.13 5.31 -14.74
C LEU A 89 14.24 4.28 -14.47
N ALA A 90 15.42 4.50 -15.02
CA ALA A 90 16.59 3.66 -14.78
C ALA A 90 17.20 3.82 -13.37
N ASP A 91 16.84 4.89 -12.67
CA ASP A 91 17.34 5.19 -11.32
C ASP A 91 16.40 4.66 -10.22
N LEU A 92 15.22 4.12 -10.59
CA LEU A 92 14.32 3.48 -9.66
C LEU A 92 14.95 2.16 -9.18
N LYS A 93 15.49 2.18 -7.97
CA LYS A 93 16.05 1.01 -7.31
C LYS A 93 15.16 0.63 -6.14
N SER A 94 14.89 -0.67 -6.01
CA SER A 94 14.22 -1.18 -4.82
C SER A 94 15.10 -0.97 -3.59
N ASP A 95 14.53 -0.37 -2.57
CA ASP A 95 15.04 -0.38 -1.21
C ASP A 95 14.12 -1.28 -0.37
N GLU A 96 14.42 -2.56 -0.34
CA GLU A 96 13.63 -3.57 0.37
C GLU A 96 13.55 -3.29 1.88
N THR A 97 14.53 -2.54 2.43
CA THR A 97 14.49 -2.17 3.85
C THR A 97 13.26 -1.34 4.20
N ARG A 98 12.70 -0.63 3.21
CA ARG A 98 11.45 0.13 3.36
C ARG A 98 10.21 -0.74 3.41
N LEU A 99 10.30 -2.02 3.09
CA LEU A 99 9.19 -2.98 3.16
C LEU A 99 9.22 -3.81 4.45
N THR A 100 10.33 -3.82 5.17
CA THR A 100 10.54 -4.66 6.38
C THR A 100 9.44 -4.44 7.42
N ALA A 101 9.05 -3.19 7.69
CA ALA A 101 8.00 -2.88 8.67
C ALA A 101 6.64 -3.49 8.28
N ILE A 102 6.36 -3.60 6.98
CA ILE A 102 5.12 -4.22 6.48
C ILE A 102 5.17 -5.74 6.70
N TYR A 103 6.30 -6.37 6.43
CA TYR A 103 6.49 -7.81 6.71
C TYR A 103 6.41 -8.13 8.20
N ASP A 104 6.95 -7.26 9.05
CA ASP A 104 6.80 -7.38 10.51
C ASP A 104 5.34 -7.25 10.94
N THR A 105 4.57 -6.36 10.30
CA THR A 105 3.12 -6.25 10.51
C THR A 105 2.42 -7.55 10.15
N VAL A 106 2.75 -8.15 8.98
CA VAL A 106 2.18 -9.44 8.54
C VAL A 106 2.42 -10.53 9.58
N ARG A 107 3.67 -10.67 10.06
CA ARG A 107 4.02 -11.68 11.08
C ARG A 107 3.24 -11.48 12.38
N LYS A 108 3.12 -10.24 12.86
CA LYS A 108 2.38 -9.91 14.09
C LYS A 108 0.89 -10.18 13.94
N VAL A 109 0.30 -9.78 12.83
CA VAL A 109 -1.12 -10.04 12.55
C VAL A 109 -1.37 -11.54 12.48
N ARG A 110 -0.54 -12.28 11.71
CA ARG A 110 -0.69 -13.74 11.58
C ARG A 110 -0.61 -14.46 12.92
N ALA A 111 0.30 -14.04 13.78
CA ALA A 111 0.47 -14.63 15.12
C ALA A 111 -0.71 -14.34 16.08
N ALA A 112 -1.49 -13.28 15.82
CA ALA A 112 -2.58 -12.84 16.69
C ALA A 112 -3.99 -13.17 16.14
N LEU A 113 -4.10 -13.51 14.85
CA LEU A 113 -5.39 -13.87 14.25
C LEU A 113 -5.82 -15.27 14.69
N PRO A 114 -7.15 -15.45 14.93
CA PRO A 114 -7.73 -16.78 15.10
C PRO A 114 -7.46 -17.67 13.85
N ASP A 115 -7.28 -18.96 14.05
CA ASP A 115 -6.98 -19.90 12.96
C ASP A 115 -8.08 -19.96 11.89
N GLU A 116 -9.33 -19.73 12.29
CA GLU A 116 -10.50 -19.69 11.41
C GLU A 116 -10.62 -18.40 10.58
N THR A 117 -9.84 -17.36 10.92
CA THR A 117 -9.89 -16.07 10.19
C THR A 117 -8.89 -16.08 9.04
N THR A 118 -9.39 -15.95 7.81
CA THR A 118 -8.54 -15.82 6.62
C THR A 118 -7.78 -14.49 6.64
N PHE A 119 -6.45 -14.54 6.49
CA PHE A 119 -5.64 -13.34 6.35
C PHE A 119 -5.37 -13.03 4.88
N LEU A 120 -5.75 -11.83 4.45
CA LEU A 120 -5.62 -11.33 3.08
C LEU A 120 -4.44 -10.35 2.99
N GLY A 121 -3.49 -10.63 2.10
CA GLY A 121 -2.43 -9.70 1.75
C GLY A 121 -2.96 -8.47 0.99
N PHE A 122 -2.09 -7.48 0.74
CA PHE A 122 -2.47 -6.24 0.09
C PHE A 122 -1.37 -5.71 -0.82
N ALA A 123 -1.72 -5.44 -2.08
CA ALA A 123 -0.84 -4.75 -3.03
C ALA A 123 -1.67 -3.98 -4.07
N GLY A 124 -1.07 -2.96 -4.68
CA GLY A 124 -1.64 -2.27 -5.83
C GLY A 124 -1.30 -3.00 -7.13
N SER A 125 -2.20 -2.96 -8.13
CA SER A 125 -1.84 -3.43 -9.46
C SER A 125 -0.80 -2.51 -10.11
N PRO A 126 0.09 -3.02 -10.98
CA PRO A 126 1.12 -2.22 -11.64
C PRO A 126 0.57 -1.00 -12.39
N TRP A 127 -0.57 -1.12 -13.06
CA TRP A 127 -1.22 0.01 -13.73
C TRP A 127 -1.65 1.09 -12.73
N THR A 128 -2.30 0.70 -11.63
CA THR A 128 -2.76 1.65 -10.61
C THR A 128 -1.57 2.38 -9.99
N ILE A 129 -0.51 1.66 -9.65
CA ILE A 129 0.73 2.25 -9.11
C ILE A 129 1.34 3.21 -10.12
N ALA A 130 1.47 2.81 -11.40
CA ALA A 130 1.99 3.66 -12.46
C ALA A 130 1.20 4.97 -12.61
N THR A 131 -0.14 4.93 -12.46
CA THR A 131 -0.95 6.16 -12.52
C THR A 131 -0.60 7.15 -11.42
N TYR A 132 -0.38 6.69 -10.20
CA TYR A 132 0.08 7.55 -9.10
C TYR A 132 1.51 8.06 -9.33
N MET A 133 2.41 7.20 -9.79
CA MET A 133 3.81 7.57 -10.04
C MET A 133 3.94 8.65 -11.10
N VAL A 134 3.18 8.54 -12.19
CA VAL A 134 3.20 9.48 -13.32
C VAL A 134 2.54 10.81 -12.96
N ASN A 135 1.36 10.76 -12.32
CA ASN A 135 0.57 11.95 -12.00
C ASN A 135 0.97 12.62 -10.68
N GLY A 136 1.70 11.90 -9.80
CA GLY A 136 1.99 12.34 -8.43
C GLY A 136 0.79 12.28 -7.49
N ARG A 137 -0.39 11.85 -7.98
CA ARG A 137 -1.65 11.74 -7.24
C ARG A 137 -2.65 10.84 -7.96
N GLY A 138 -3.74 10.49 -7.30
CA GLY A 138 -4.87 9.84 -7.96
C GLY A 138 -5.43 10.69 -9.10
N SER A 139 -5.82 10.04 -10.19
CA SER A 139 -6.45 10.68 -11.35
C SER A 139 -7.68 9.89 -11.77
N ARG A 140 -8.80 10.58 -12.00
CA ARG A 140 -10.07 9.94 -12.41
C ARG A 140 -10.01 9.40 -13.83
N ASP A 141 -9.43 10.15 -14.76
CA ASP A 141 -9.36 9.82 -16.19
C ASP A 141 -8.04 9.18 -16.60
N GLN A 142 -7.01 9.25 -15.73
CA GLN A 142 -5.67 8.70 -15.94
C GLN A 142 -5.01 9.20 -17.25
N SER A 143 -5.40 10.39 -17.71
CA SER A 143 -5.03 10.92 -19.03
C SER A 143 -3.52 11.02 -19.24
N GLU A 144 -2.76 11.52 -18.25
CA GLU A 144 -1.31 11.64 -18.34
C GLU A 144 -0.61 10.28 -18.47
N THR A 145 -1.06 9.28 -17.69
CA THR A 145 -0.51 7.93 -17.75
C THR A 145 -0.83 7.26 -19.08
N ARG A 146 -2.07 7.41 -19.56
CA ARG A 146 -2.46 6.91 -20.90
C ARG A 146 -1.65 7.57 -22.00
N ARG A 147 -1.49 8.90 -21.94
CA ARG A 147 -0.66 9.64 -22.90
C ARG A 147 0.77 9.14 -22.90
N PHE A 148 1.36 8.89 -21.73
CA PHE A 148 2.70 8.33 -21.64
C PHE A 148 2.77 6.92 -22.24
N ALA A 149 1.80 6.06 -21.94
CA ALA A 149 1.76 4.69 -22.47
C ALA A 149 1.72 4.67 -24.01
N TYR A 150 0.92 5.56 -24.63
CA TYR A 150 0.82 5.64 -26.10
C TYR A 150 1.97 6.39 -26.77
N ALA A 151 2.56 7.38 -26.09
CA ALA A 151 3.63 8.18 -26.65
C ALA A 151 5.00 7.47 -26.64
N ASP A 152 5.25 6.60 -25.67
CA ASP A 152 6.51 5.87 -25.53
C ASP A 152 6.25 4.51 -24.85
N GLU A 153 5.72 3.59 -25.63
CA GLU A 153 5.37 2.24 -25.19
C GLU A 153 6.55 1.50 -24.55
N LYS A 154 7.76 1.67 -25.12
CA LYS A 154 8.96 1.00 -24.57
C LYS A 154 9.36 1.51 -23.19
N LYS A 155 9.29 2.83 -22.95
CA LYS A 155 9.58 3.39 -21.62
C LYS A 155 8.49 3.08 -20.64
N PHE A 156 7.25 3.16 -21.07
CA PHE A 156 6.12 2.80 -20.22
C PHE A 156 6.18 1.31 -19.84
N GLY A 157 6.48 0.41 -20.78
CA GLY A 157 6.71 -1.00 -20.52
C GLY A 157 7.76 -1.23 -19.43
N LYS A 158 8.93 -0.57 -19.53
CA LYS A 158 9.97 -0.66 -18.48
C LYS A 158 9.49 -0.19 -17.09
N LEU A 159 8.63 0.84 -17.04
CA LEU A 159 8.04 1.26 -15.77
C LEU A 159 7.14 0.18 -15.19
N ILE A 160 6.28 -0.41 -16.02
CA ILE A 160 5.38 -1.49 -15.61
C ILE A 160 6.17 -2.72 -15.16
N ASP A 161 7.21 -3.11 -15.91
CA ASP A 161 8.07 -4.24 -15.55
C ASP A 161 8.73 -4.00 -14.18
N ALA A 162 9.34 -2.84 -13.96
CA ALA A 162 9.98 -2.51 -12.68
C ALA A 162 8.98 -2.51 -11.51
N ILE A 163 7.76 -1.98 -11.69
CA ILE A 163 6.73 -2.03 -10.67
C ILE A 163 6.30 -3.49 -10.41
N THR A 164 6.18 -4.28 -11.47
CA THR A 164 5.75 -5.67 -11.38
C THR A 164 6.75 -6.50 -10.61
N ASP A 165 8.05 -6.39 -10.93
CA ASP A 165 9.11 -7.14 -10.25
C ASP A 165 9.09 -6.85 -8.73
N ILE A 166 9.07 -5.58 -8.34
CA ILE A 166 9.02 -5.21 -6.91
C ILE A 166 7.71 -5.63 -6.26
N THR A 167 6.59 -5.60 -6.99
CA THR A 167 5.30 -6.05 -6.45
C THR A 167 5.29 -7.56 -6.22
N ILE A 168 5.97 -8.34 -7.08
CA ILE A 168 6.16 -9.78 -6.88
C ILE A 168 6.96 -10.02 -5.60
N ASP A 169 8.12 -9.38 -5.45
CA ASP A 169 8.96 -9.51 -4.25
C ASP A 169 8.18 -9.10 -2.99
N TYR A 170 7.43 -8.00 -3.08
CA TYR A 170 6.57 -7.53 -1.98
C TYR A 170 5.48 -8.53 -1.60
N LEU A 171 4.85 -9.18 -2.56
CA LEU A 171 3.83 -10.20 -2.28
C LEU A 171 4.46 -11.50 -1.75
N CYS A 172 5.62 -11.92 -2.27
CA CYS A 172 6.37 -13.06 -1.74
C CYS A 172 6.71 -12.84 -0.26
N GLY A 173 7.24 -11.66 0.10
CA GLY A 173 7.55 -11.34 1.49
C GLY A 173 6.33 -11.21 2.42
N GLN A 174 5.09 -11.09 1.88
CA GLN A 174 3.87 -11.20 2.69
C GLN A 174 3.42 -12.66 2.91
N ILE A 175 3.92 -13.62 2.12
CA ILE A 175 3.58 -15.04 2.21
C ILE A 175 4.56 -15.79 3.11
N GLU A 176 5.84 -15.40 3.12
CA GLU A 176 6.90 -15.96 3.97
C GLU A 176 6.75 -15.59 5.46
#